data_5b99b434175e54acf5ef75dab260b43c
#
_entry.id   5b99b434175e54acf5ef75dab260b43c
#
_cell.length_a   1.000
_cell.length_b   1.000
_cell.length_c   1.000
_cell.angle_alpha   90.00
_cell.angle_beta   90.00
_cell.angle_gamma   90.00
#
_symmetry.space_group_name_H-M   'P 1'
#
loop_
_entity.id
_entity.type
_entity.pdbx_description
1 polymer ?
#
loop_
_entity_poly.entity_id
_entity_poly.type
_entity_poly.pdbx_seq_one_letter_code
_entity_poly.pdbx_strand_id
1 'polypeptide(L)'
;MAAQAQYSINLNKQYGPLELIDVQKLADARQPWYNQTLCQVNDSVVRLGVIQGEFHWHKHDREDEFFYVVEGRLLIDLEGRTVELAPKQGFTVPKGVVHRTRAPERTVILMMEGVGVIPTGD
;
A
#
# COMPACT_ATOMS: atom_id res chain seq x y z
N MET A 1 -24.59 5.47 -9.95
CA MET A 1 -23.58 4.76 -9.14
C MET A 1 -22.21 5.30 -9.45
N ALA A 2 -21.47 5.63 -8.45
CA ALA A 2 -20.09 6.04 -8.67
C ALA A 2 -19.30 4.88 -9.31
N ALA A 3 -18.46 5.22 -10.26
CA ALA A 3 -17.56 4.23 -10.84
C ALA A 3 -16.64 3.67 -9.75
N GLN A 4 -16.46 2.39 -9.72
CA GLN A 4 -15.49 1.79 -8.83
C GLN A 4 -14.09 2.19 -9.29
N ALA A 5 -13.21 2.43 -8.33
CA ALA A 5 -11.83 2.67 -8.64
C ALA A 5 -11.25 1.45 -9.38
N GLN A 6 -10.49 1.72 -10.41
CA GLN A 6 -9.81 0.69 -11.18
C GLN A 6 -8.47 0.42 -10.51
N TYR A 7 -8.42 -0.67 -9.76
CA TYR A 7 -7.18 -1.09 -9.09
C TYR A 7 -6.43 -2.06 -9.97
N SER A 8 -5.19 -1.73 -10.30
CA SER A 8 -4.27 -2.67 -10.93
C SER A 8 -3.45 -3.33 -9.84
N ILE A 9 -3.77 -4.57 -9.52
CA ILE A 9 -3.14 -5.30 -8.42
C ILE A 9 -2.43 -6.52 -8.99
N ASN A 10 -1.11 -6.58 -8.78
CA ASN A 10 -0.30 -7.72 -9.18
C ASN A 10 0.39 -8.31 -7.95
N LEU A 11 -0.01 -9.50 -7.57
CA LEU A 11 0.53 -10.20 -6.40
C LEU A 11 1.79 -11.01 -6.71
N ASN A 12 2.15 -11.15 -7.97
CA ASN A 12 3.37 -11.85 -8.34
C ASN A 12 4.59 -10.98 -8.02
N LYS A 13 5.60 -11.58 -7.43
CA LYS A 13 6.85 -10.89 -7.10
C LYS A 13 7.53 -10.44 -8.40
N GLN A 14 7.82 -9.16 -8.50
CA GLN A 14 8.50 -8.63 -9.67
C GLN A 14 10.00 -8.89 -9.63
N TYR A 15 10.58 -8.95 -8.43
CA TYR A 15 12.02 -9.12 -8.24
C TYR A 15 12.31 -10.33 -7.38
N GLY A 16 13.30 -11.09 -7.79
CA GLY A 16 13.86 -12.17 -7.00
C GLY A 16 15.03 -11.71 -6.13
N PRO A 17 15.64 -12.65 -5.38
CA PRO A 17 16.84 -12.34 -4.61
C PRO A 17 17.95 -11.81 -5.49
N LEU A 18 18.78 -10.94 -4.94
CA LEU A 18 19.98 -10.39 -5.59
C LEU A 18 19.67 -9.46 -6.77
N GLU A 19 18.41 -9.04 -6.93
CA GLU A 19 18.03 -8.07 -7.94
C GLU A 19 17.86 -6.69 -7.32
N LEU A 20 18.35 -5.67 -8.00
CA LEU A 20 18.18 -4.28 -7.58
C LEU A 20 16.75 -3.84 -7.86
N ILE A 21 16.11 -3.23 -6.87
CA ILE A 21 14.77 -2.66 -6.99
C ILE A 21 14.88 -1.14 -6.99
N ASP A 22 14.48 -0.52 -8.10
CA ASP A 22 14.43 0.94 -8.20
C ASP A 22 12.98 1.38 -8.06
N VAL A 23 12.59 1.75 -6.84
CA VAL A 23 11.21 2.10 -6.51
C VAL A 23 10.76 3.33 -7.27
N GLN A 24 11.61 4.35 -7.35
CA GLN A 24 11.24 5.59 -8.03
C GLN A 24 10.97 5.37 -9.52
N LYS A 25 11.83 4.59 -10.17
CA LYS A 25 11.67 4.28 -11.59
C LYS A 25 10.38 3.53 -11.86
N LEU A 26 10.06 2.55 -11.02
CA LEU A 26 8.82 1.79 -11.13
C LEU A 26 7.60 2.70 -10.94
N ALA A 27 7.63 3.53 -9.90
CA ALA A 27 6.51 4.40 -9.58
C ALA A 27 6.27 5.43 -10.68
N ASP A 28 7.33 5.99 -11.26
CA ASP A 28 7.22 7.00 -12.30
C ASP A 28 6.59 6.45 -13.58
N ALA A 29 6.66 5.14 -13.79
CA ALA A 29 6.09 4.48 -14.96
C ALA A 29 4.61 4.08 -14.79
N ARG A 30 4.00 4.35 -13.62
CA ARG A 30 2.67 3.86 -13.31
C ARG A 30 1.71 4.96 -12.92
N GLN A 31 0.44 4.72 -13.21
CA GLN A 31 -0.66 5.60 -12.82
C GLN A 31 -1.42 5.00 -11.63
N PRO A 32 -2.06 5.83 -10.78
CA PRO A 32 -2.96 5.33 -9.74
C PRO A 32 -4.16 4.63 -10.35
N TRP A 33 -4.74 3.66 -9.78
CA TRP A 33 -4.28 2.90 -8.59
C TRP A 33 -3.45 1.72 -9.03
N TYR A 34 -2.27 1.58 -8.47
CA TYR A 34 -1.39 0.48 -8.83
C TYR A 34 -0.80 -0.13 -7.57
N ASN A 35 -0.84 -1.45 -7.47
CA ASN A 35 -0.29 -2.21 -6.36
C ASN A 35 0.51 -3.37 -6.94
N GLN A 36 1.80 -3.39 -6.66
CA GLN A 36 2.71 -4.41 -7.18
C GLN A 36 3.51 -5.01 -6.05
N THR A 37 3.47 -6.33 -5.92
CA THR A 37 4.39 -7.03 -5.02
C THR A 37 5.79 -6.96 -5.61
N LEU A 38 6.72 -6.39 -4.87
CA LEU A 38 8.09 -6.20 -5.33
C LEU A 38 8.96 -7.40 -5.02
N CYS A 39 8.98 -7.82 -3.77
CA CYS A 39 9.85 -8.91 -3.31
C CYS A 39 9.29 -9.54 -2.06
N GLN A 40 9.89 -10.64 -1.67
CA GLN A 40 9.55 -11.38 -0.45
C GLN A 40 10.75 -11.46 0.46
N VAL A 41 10.53 -11.23 1.74
CA VAL A 41 11.53 -11.37 2.79
C VAL A 41 10.95 -12.32 3.82
N ASN A 42 11.44 -13.55 3.86
CA ASN A 42 10.86 -14.61 4.68
C ASN A 42 9.34 -14.72 4.41
N ASP A 43 8.49 -14.59 5.43
CA ASP A 43 7.05 -14.68 5.29
C ASP A 43 6.38 -13.34 5.02
N SER A 44 7.15 -12.30 4.75
CA SER A 44 6.65 -10.97 4.47
C SER A 44 6.92 -10.57 3.03
N VAL A 45 6.09 -9.69 2.50
CA VAL A 45 6.28 -9.11 1.19
C VAL A 45 6.37 -7.59 1.31
N VAL A 46 7.10 -7.00 0.36
CA VAL A 46 7.13 -5.55 0.17
C VAL A 46 6.34 -5.25 -1.10
N ARG A 47 5.37 -4.35 -0.98
CA ARG A 47 4.51 -3.94 -2.08
C ARG A 47 4.66 -2.45 -2.34
N LEU A 48 4.57 -2.09 -3.62
CA LEU A 48 4.56 -0.71 -4.07
C LEU A 48 3.12 -0.31 -4.34
N GLY A 49 2.71 0.84 -3.80
CA GLY A 49 1.44 1.45 -4.13
C GLY A 49 1.67 2.81 -4.79
N VAL A 50 0.99 3.04 -5.91
CA VAL A 50 0.86 4.37 -6.51
C VAL A 50 -0.60 4.71 -6.43
N ILE A 51 -0.94 5.69 -5.60
CA ILE A 51 -2.32 5.92 -5.20
C ILE A 51 -2.72 7.39 -5.34
N GLN A 52 -4.02 7.61 -5.55
CA GLN A 52 -4.64 8.93 -5.53
C GLN A 52 -6.14 8.75 -5.34
N GLY A 53 -6.74 9.52 -4.44
CA GLY A 53 -8.15 9.38 -4.09
C GLY A 53 -8.33 8.46 -2.90
N GLU A 54 -9.51 7.86 -2.79
CA GLU A 54 -9.90 7.07 -1.63
C GLU A 54 -9.98 5.60 -1.95
N PHE A 55 -9.38 4.79 -1.08
CA PHE A 55 -9.57 3.35 -1.08
C PHE A 55 -10.81 3.03 -0.22
N HIS A 56 -11.33 1.81 -0.32
CA HIS A 56 -12.47 1.41 0.51
C HIS A 56 -12.02 1.04 1.93
N TRP A 57 -12.96 1.11 2.87
CA TRP A 57 -12.73 0.63 4.22
C TRP A 57 -12.57 -0.87 4.21
N HIS A 58 -11.55 -1.37 4.92
CA HIS A 58 -11.26 -2.80 5.01
C HIS A 58 -10.43 -3.11 6.24
N LYS A 59 -10.18 -4.38 6.47
CA LYS A 59 -9.29 -4.86 7.52
C LYS A 59 -8.58 -6.12 7.05
N HIS A 60 -7.53 -6.47 7.76
CA HIS A 60 -6.82 -7.74 7.59
C HIS A 60 -6.92 -8.48 8.92
N ASP A 61 -7.49 -9.68 8.92
CA ASP A 61 -7.84 -10.37 10.17
C ASP A 61 -6.65 -10.94 10.91
N ARG A 62 -5.57 -11.28 10.21
CA ARG A 62 -4.47 -12.06 10.76
C ARG A 62 -3.11 -11.40 10.66
N GLU A 63 -3.02 -10.26 9.99
CA GLU A 63 -1.73 -9.66 9.65
C GLU A 63 -1.72 -8.18 9.98
N ASP A 64 -0.59 -7.74 10.52
CA ASP A 64 -0.31 -6.31 10.60
C ASP A 64 0.09 -5.81 9.22
N GLU A 65 -0.11 -4.52 8.99
CA GLU A 65 0.28 -3.88 7.74
C GLU A 65 1.07 -2.60 8.03
N PHE A 66 2.28 -2.51 7.49
CA PHE A 66 3.11 -1.32 7.64
C PHE A 66 3.06 -0.49 6.36
N PHE A 67 2.87 0.82 6.53
CA PHE A 67 2.87 1.80 5.45
C PHE A 67 4.05 2.74 5.59
N TYR A 68 4.68 3.06 4.47
CA TYR A 68 5.79 4.00 4.41
C TYR A 68 5.64 4.89 3.18
N VAL A 69 5.70 6.22 3.35
CA VAL A 69 5.52 7.15 2.25
C VAL A 69 6.87 7.46 1.61
N VAL A 70 6.97 7.25 0.30
CA VAL A 70 8.13 7.61 -0.50
C VAL A 70 8.01 9.04 -1.00
N GLU A 71 6.84 9.38 -1.57
CA GLU A 71 6.52 10.74 -2.01
C GLU A 71 5.03 10.98 -1.91
N GLY A 72 4.64 12.24 -1.82
CA GLY A 72 3.24 12.62 -1.68
C GLY A 72 2.81 12.71 -0.23
N ARG A 73 1.55 12.35 0.02
CA ARG A 73 0.95 12.41 1.35
C ARG A 73 -0.10 11.33 1.50
N LEU A 74 0.03 10.51 2.51
CA LEU A 74 -0.90 9.42 2.80
C LEU A 74 -1.72 9.76 4.03
N LEU A 75 -3.04 9.62 3.91
CA LEU A 75 -3.95 9.68 5.04
C LEU A 75 -4.47 8.28 5.32
N ILE A 76 -4.36 7.85 6.56
CA ILE A 76 -4.91 6.57 7.02
C ILE A 76 -6.05 6.89 7.96
N ASP A 77 -7.27 6.61 7.51
CA ASP A 77 -8.46 6.81 8.33
C ASP A 77 -8.67 5.60 9.21
N LEU A 78 -8.78 5.84 10.48
CA LEU A 78 -9.12 4.86 11.49
C LEU A 78 -10.47 5.24 12.08
N GLU A 79 -11.06 4.35 12.85
CA GLU A 79 -12.24 4.68 13.59
C GLU A 79 -11.87 5.75 14.63
N GLY A 80 -12.49 6.91 14.53
CA GLY A 80 -12.29 8.00 15.47
C GLY A 80 -11.10 8.92 15.22
N ARG A 81 -10.23 8.64 14.24
CA ARG A 81 -9.12 9.54 13.91
C ARG A 81 -8.53 9.26 12.54
N THR A 82 -7.81 10.24 12.03
CA THR A 82 -7.02 10.12 10.79
C THR A 82 -5.55 10.37 11.11
N VAL A 83 -4.69 9.52 10.58
CA VAL A 83 -3.23 9.69 10.68
C VAL A 83 -2.72 10.19 9.34
N GLU A 84 -1.94 11.25 9.35
CA GLU A 84 -1.34 11.79 8.12
C GLU A 84 0.16 11.48 8.12
N LEU A 85 0.65 10.94 6.99
CA LEU A 85 2.05 10.63 6.79
C LEU A 85 2.62 11.48 5.67
N ALA A 86 3.70 12.18 5.98
CA ALA A 86 4.54 12.89 5.02
C ALA A 86 5.62 11.93 4.48
N PRO A 87 6.36 12.32 3.42
CA PRO A 87 7.45 11.49 2.91
C PRO A 87 8.42 11.09 4.01
N LYS A 88 8.84 9.83 3.95
CA LYS A 88 9.76 9.19 4.90
C LYS A 88 9.16 8.96 6.28
N GLN A 89 7.84 9.01 6.40
CA GLN A 89 7.13 8.61 7.62
C GLN A 89 6.40 7.31 7.41
N GLY A 90 6.27 6.53 8.49
CA GLY A 90 5.64 5.22 8.46
C GLY A 90 4.66 5.04 9.60
N PHE A 91 3.77 4.06 9.43
CA PHE A 91 2.74 3.75 10.41
C PHE A 91 2.29 2.30 10.25
N THR A 92 2.11 1.61 11.35
CA THR A 92 1.63 0.23 11.34
C THR A 92 0.16 0.19 11.74
N VAL A 93 -0.67 -0.42 10.90
CA VAL A 93 -2.06 -0.73 11.22
C VAL A 93 -2.10 -2.18 11.71
N PRO A 94 -2.47 -2.42 12.99
CA PRO A 94 -2.53 -3.77 13.52
C PRO A 94 -3.63 -4.60 12.86
N LYS A 95 -3.46 -5.91 12.90
CA LYS A 95 -4.49 -6.85 12.45
C LYS A 95 -5.82 -6.57 13.14
N GLY A 96 -6.90 -6.76 12.42
CA GLY A 96 -8.26 -6.58 12.92
C GLY A 96 -8.75 -5.14 12.95
N VAL A 97 -7.88 -4.16 12.70
CA VAL A 97 -8.25 -2.74 12.73
C VAL A 97 -8.81 -2.31 11.38
N VAL A 98 -10.06 -1.87 11.39
CA VAL A 98 -10.71 -1.35 10.19
C VAL A 98 -10.10 0.00 9.83
N HIS A 99 -9.72 0.14 8.59
CA HIS A 99 -9.05 1.35 8.11
C HIS A 99 -9.27 1.56 6.62
N ARG A 100 -8.95 2.76 6.16
CA ARG A 100 -8.81 3.01 4.72
C ARG A 100 -7.66 3.98 4.48
N THR A 101 -7.04 3.84 3.32
CA THR A 101 -6.04 4.80 2.86
C THR A 101 -6.68 5.76 1.89
N ARG A 102 -6.19 6.99 1.88
CA ARG A 102 -6.55 7.98 0.86
C ARG A 102 -5.40 8.94 0.64
N ALA A 103 -5.33 9.48 -0.55
CA ALA A 103 -4.27 10.39 -0.93
C ALA A 103 -4.87 11.56 -1.70
N PRO A 104 -4.73 12.81 -1.21
CA PRO A 104 -5.28 13.98 -1.90
C PRO A 104 -4.61 14.24 -3.24
N GLU A 105 -3.37 13.77 -3.38
CA GLU A 105 -2.56 13.90 -4.59
C GLU A 105 -1.89 12.57 -4.88
N ARG A 106 -1.29 12.45 -6.06
CA ARG A 106 -0.55 11.24 -6.41
C ARG A 106 0.51 10.97 -5.35
N THR A 107 0.48 9.78 -4.77
CA THR A 107 1.34 9.40 -3.65
C THR A 107 1.93 8.03 -3.92
N VAL A 108 3.19 7.89 -3.59
CA VAL A 108 3.92 6.63 -3.72
C VAL A 108 4.23 6.10 -2.33
N ILE A 109 3.79 4.88 -2.08
CA ILE A 109 3.98 4.24 -0.78
C ILE A 109 4.61 2.86 -0.94
N LEU A 110 5.27 2.42 0.11
CA LEU A 110 5.64 1.01 0.28
C LEU A 110 4.80 0.44 1.41
N MET A 111 4.42 -0.82 1.25
CA MET A 111 3.71 -1.57 2.27
C MET A 111 4.49 -2.83 2.57
N MET A 112 4.58 -3.19 3.86
CA MET A 112 5.12 -4.47 4.29
C MET A 112 4.04 -5.22 5.04
N GLU A 113 3.82 -6.47 4.64
CA GLU A 113 2.75 -7.29 5.20
C GLU A 113 3.04 -8.76 4.96
N GLY A 114 2.29 -9.65 5.60
CA GLY A 114 2.43 -11.08 5.39
C GLY A 114 2.13 -11.46 3.95
N VAL A 115 2.79 -12.50 3.46
CA VAL A 115 2.67 -12.94 2.06
C VAL A 115 1.23 -13.29 1.67
N GLY A 116 0.41 -13.72 2.63
CA GLY A 116 -0.99 -14.08 2.38
C GLY A 116 -1.99 -12.93 2.43
N VAL A 117 -1.53 -11.71 2.69
CA VAL A 117 -2.42 -10.55 2.78
C VAL A 117 -3.03 -10.22 1.42
N ILE A 118 -4.34 -10.07 1.40
CA ILE A 118 -5.09 -9.64 0.22
C ILE A 118 -5.22 -8.12 0.30
N PRO A 119 -4.66 -7.36 -0.64
CA PRO A 119 -4.61 -5.88 -0.55
C PRO A 119 -5.97 -5.22 -0.39
N THR A 120 -7.02 -5.82 -0.92
CA THR A 120 -8.39 -5.27 -0.83
C THR A 120 -9.08 -5.60 0.49
N GLY A 121 -8.44 -6.38 1.37
CA GLY A 121 -8.98 -6.75 2.67
C GLY A 121 -9.57 -8.16 2.72
N ASP A 122 -9.77 -8.62 3.93
CA ASP A 122 -10.32 -9.96 4.20
C ASP A 122 -11.85 -9.96 4.19
#